data_a300155fa4409ec99aaeef2ed18b546c
#
_entry.id   a300155fa4409ec99aaeef2ed18b546c
#
_cell.length_a   1.000
_cell.length_b   1.000
_cell.length_c   1.000
_cell.angle_alpha   90.00
_cell.angle_beta   90.00
_cell.angle_gamma   90.00
#
_symmetry.space_group_name_H-M   'P 1'
#
loop_
_entity.id
_entity.type
_entity.pdbx_description
1 polymer ?
#
loop_
_entity_poly.entity_id
_entity_poly.type
_entity_poly.pdbx_seq_one_letter_code
_entity_poly.pdbx_strand_id
1 'polypeptide(L)'
;MQQQVSLASAAAIWQRRQKSVVRINADTLLTLNEEKLRGVGLSRAKALCALNLAEEVSKGRLNFRKLRHMEDEEVIASLTQIKGIGRWTAEVYLIGALQRPDIWPAADVALMEGIRDILSLDYRPSKKEMFLLARPWRPYRTFAARLTWLHYRQMTNRNAEA
;
A
#
# COMPACT_ATOMS: atom_id res chain seq x y z
N MET A 1 -6.25 12.68 -10.97
CA MET A 1 -7.63 12.49 -10.48
C MET A 1 -7.57 11.67 -9.21
N GLN A 2 -7.96 12.28 -8.11
CA GLN A 2 -7.69 11.86 -6.73
C GLN A 2 -8.35 10.54 -6.36
N GLN A 3 -7.55 9.55 -5.94
CA GLN A 3 -8.01 8.42 -5.15
C GLN A 3 -7.29 8.39 -3.79
N GLN A 4 -7.40 9.45 -3.05
CA GLN A 4 -7.00 9.46 -1.64
C GLN A 4 -8.26 9.33 -0.79
N VAL A 5 -8.63 8.10 -0.49
CA VAL A 5 -9.49 7.83 0.66
C VAL A 5 -8.66 8.19 1.87
N SER A 6 -9.09 9.16 2.67
CA SER A 6 -8.37 9.56 3.88
C SER A 6 -8.12 8.35 4.79
N LEU A 7 -7.03 8.36 5.56
CA LEU A 7 -6.74 7.29 6.54
C LEU A 7 -7.92 7.05 7.50
N ALA A 8 -8.67 8.11 7.84
CA ALA A 8 -9.89 8.02 8.64
C ALA A 8 -11.00 7.21 7.92
N SER A 9 -11.21 7.44 6.62
CA SER A 9 -12.17 6.66 5.83
C SER A 9 -11.72 5.21 5.69
N ALA A 10 -10.42 4.97 5.50
CA ALA A 10 -9.86 3.61 5.46
C ALA A 10 -10.02 2.89 6.81
N ALA A 11 -9.78 3.57 7.92
CA ALA A 11 -9.99 3.03 9.27
C ALA A 11 -11.47 2.75 9.56
N ALA A 12 -12.38 3.64 9.17
CA ALA A 12 -13.82 3.45 9.33
C ALA A 12 -14.36 2.28 8.47
N ILE A 13 -13.83 2.10 7.26
CA ILE A 13 -14.11 0.94 6.39
C ILE A 13 -13.59 -0.33 7.06
N TRP A 14 -12.39 -0.31 7.62
CA TRP A 14 -11.78 -1.44 8.31
C TRP A 14 -12.55 -1.84 9.57
N GLN A 15 -12.97 -0.88 10.40
CA GLN A 15 -13.78 -1.14 11.60
C GLN A 15 -15.15 -1.70 11.26
N ARG A 16 -15.82 -1.20 10.22
CA ARG A 16 -17.09 -1.77 9.73
C ARG A 16 -16.94 -3.21 9.24
N ARG A 17 -15.81 -3.53 8.60
CA ARG A 17 -15.47 -4.89 8.17
C ARG A 17 -15.24 -5.84 9.34
N GLN A 18 -14.53 -5.41 10.38
CA GLN A 18 -14.28 -6.25 11.55
C GLN A 18 -15.57 -6.66 12.28
N LYS A 19 -16.63 -5.83 12.18
CA LYS A 19 -17.95 -6.12 12.77
C LYS A 19 -18.81 -7.05 11.90
N SER A 20 -18.54 -7.16 10.60
CA SER A 20 -19.36 -7.91 9.66
C SER A 20 -18.78 -9.25 9.19
N VAL A 21 -17.49 -9.52 9.44
CA VAL A 21 -16.83 -10.76 8.99
C VAL A 21 -15.93 -11.31 10.10
N VAL A 22 -16.34 -12.42 10.68
CA VAL A 22 -15.65 -13.12 11.79
C VAL A 22 -14.25 -13.62 11.40
N ARG A 23 -13.99 -13.88 10.12
CA ARG A 23 -12.66 -14.16 9.55
C ARG A 23 -12.64 -13.75 8.08
N ILE A 24 -11.76 -12.81 7.71
CA ILE A 24 -11.49 -12.49 6.31
C ILE A 24 -10.47 -13.51 5.79
N ASN A 25 -10.91 -14.47 5.01
CA ASN A 25 -10.07 -15.39 4.26
C ASN A 25 -10.49 -15.40 2.78
N ALA A 26 -9.73 -16.07 1.92
CA ALA A 26 -9.99 -16.11 0.49
C ALA A 26 -11.40 -16.66 0.19
N ASP A 27 -11.78 -17.74 0.86
CA ASP A 27 -13.06 -18.42 0.60
C ASP A 27 -14.25 -17.53 0.99
N THR A 28 -14.19 -16.88 2.17
CA THR A 28 -15.24 -15.92 2.57
C THR A 28 -15.30 -14.70 1.66
N LEU A 29 -14.19 -14.22 1.12
CA LEU A 29 -14.20 -13.14 0.12
C LEU A 29 -14.85 -13.58 -1.19
N LEU A 30 -14.62 -14.80 -1.63
CA LEU A 30 -15.20 -15.35 -2.86
C LEU A 30 -16.72 -15.62 -2.75
N THR A 31 -17.27 -15.74 -1.55
CA THR A 31 -18.74 -15.78 -1.37
C THR A 31 -19.39 -14.41 -1.50
N LEU A 32 -18.59 -13.34 -1.49
CA LEU A 32 -19.06 -11.98 -1.70
C LEU A 32 -18.91 -11.62 -3.19
N ASN A 33 -19.89 -10.86 -3.70
CA ASN A 33 -19.79 -10.28 -5.04
C ASN A 33 -19.24 -8.84 -4.98
N GLU A 34 -18.95 -8.26 -6.16
CA GLU A 34 -18.46 -6.87 -6.29
C GLU A 34 -19.40 -5.89 -5.56
N GLU A 35 -20.72 -6.07 -5.70
CA GLU A 35 -21.73 -5.17 -5.14
C GLU A 35 -21.69 -5.13 -3.61
N LYS A 36 -21.62 -6.29 -2.96
CA LYS A 36 -21.48 -6.41 -1.49
C LYS A 36 -20.19 -5.75 -1.00
N LEU A 37 -19.07 -5.95 -1.73
CA LEU A 37 -17.80 -5.32 -1.38
C LEU A 37 -17.83 -3.79 -1.56
N ARG A 38 -18.56 -3.29 -2.55
CA ARG A 38 -18.80 -1.85 -2.72
C ARG A 38 -19.72 -1.30 -1.63
N GLY A 39 -20.74 -2.04 -1.23
CA GLY A 39 -21.64 -1.67 -0.13
C GLY A 39 -20.94 -1.44 1.20
N VAL A 40 -19.79 -2.11 1.46
CA VAL A 40 -18.96 -1.85 2.64
C VAL A 40 -17.93 -0.73 2.43
N GLY A 41 -18.01 0.02 1.30
CA GLY A 41 -17.21 1.23 1.04
C GLY A 41 -15.95 1.01 0.19
N LEU A 42 -15.79 -0.14 -0.46
CA LEU A 42 -14.71 -0.31 -1.43
C LEU A 42 -15.06 0.37 -2.76
N SER A 43 -14.08 1.04 -3.37
CA SER A 43 -14.21 1.42 -4.78
C SER A 43 -14.28 0.15 -5.64
N ARG A 44 -14.88 0.27 -6.84
CA ARG A 44 -14.98 -0.86 -7.79
C ARG A 44 -13.62 -1.51 -8.05
N ALA A 45 -12.58 -0.71 -8.30
CA ALA A 45 -11.23 -1.22 -8.53
C ALA A 45 -10.68 -2.02 -7.33
N LYS A 46 -10.91 -1.55 -6.10
CA LYS A 46 -10.50 -2.25 -4.87
C LYS A 46 -11.30 -3.52 -4.62
N ALA A 47 -12.59 -3.53 -4.93
CA ALA A 47 -13.42 -4.72 -4.82
C ALA A 47 -12.95 -5.81 -5.80
N LEU A 48 -12.72 -5.47 -7.06
CA LEU A 48 -12.20 -6.40 -8.06
C LEU A 48 -10.79 -6.91 -7.70
N CYS A 49 -9.91 -6.03 -7.23
CA CYS A 49 -8.58 -6.43 -6.78
C CYS A 49 -8.65 -7.44 -5.61
N ALA A 50 -9.55 -7.21 -4.65
CA ALA A 50 -9.74 -8.13 -3.52
C ALA A 50 -10.25 -9.50 -3.97
N LEU A 51 -11.18 -9.55 -4.94
CA LEU A 51 -11.68 -10.81 -5.51
C LEU A 51 -10.58 -11.54 -6.30
N ASN A 52 -9.83 -10.84 -7.15
CA ASN A 52 -8.70 -11.42 -7.88
C ASN A 52 -7.66 -12.02 -6.92
N LEU A 53 -7.30 -11.28 -5.86
CA LEU A 53 -6.38 -11.75 -4.83
C LEU A 53 -6.91 -13.03 -4.13
N ALA A 54 -8.19 -13.03 -3.75
CA ALA A 54 -8.83 -14.18 -3.11
C ALA A 54 -8.82 -15.41 -4.04
N GLU A 55 -9.06 -15.22 -5.32
CA GLU A 55 -9.00 -16.28 -6.33
C GLU A 55 -7.60 -16.89 -6.45
N GLU A 56 -6.54 -16.06 -6.50
CA GLU A 56 -5.16 -16.54 -6.56
C GLU A 56 -4.77 -17.36 -5.32
N VAL A 57 -5.25 -16.93 -4.14
CA VAL A 57 -5.02 -17.65 -2.88
C VAL A 57 -5.80 -18.95 -2.84
N SER A 58 -7.09 -18.96 -3.19
CA SER A 58 -7.95 -20.15 -3.17
C SER A 58 -7.48 -21.21 -4.17
N LYS A 59 -6.98 -20.79 -5.33
CA LYS A 59 -6.38 -21.69 -6.35
C LYS A 59 -4.96 -22.16 -6.00
N GLY A 60 -4.41 -21.73 -4.86
CA GLY A 60 -3.06 -22.10 -4.41
C GLY A 60 -1.92 -21.46 -5.23
N ARG A 61 -2.22 -20.53 -6.16
CA ARG A 61 -1.20 -19.82 -6.95
C ARG A 61 -0.46 -18.76 -6.15
N LEU A 62 -1.12 -18.17 -5.14
CA LEU A 62 -0.49 -17.28 -4.18
C LEU A 62 -0.51 -17.89 -2.78
N ASN A 63 0.67 -17.97 -2.16
CA ASN A 63 0.81 -18.42 -0.78
C ASN A 63 1.60 -17.39 0.05
N PHE A 64 0.90 -16.68 0.92
CA PHE A 64 1.49 -15.63 1.77
C PHE A 64 2.61 -16.14 2.70
N ARG A 65 2.59 -17.43 3.10
CA ARG A 65 3.67 -18.00 3.92
C ARG A 65 4.95 -18.13 3.11
N LYS A 66 4.85 -18.52 1.83
CA LYS A 66 6.01 -18.61 0.93
C LYS A 66 6.63 -17.24 0.66
N LEU A 67 5.83 -16.18 0.51
CA LEU A 67 6.32 -14.83 0.25
C LEU A 67 7.30 -14.33 1.33
N ARG A 68 7.20 -14.83 2.56
CA ARG A 68 8.11 -14.43 3.65
C ARG A 68 9.55 -14.87 3.42
N HIS A 69 9.75 -15.93 2.65
CA HIS A 69 11.04 -16.56 2.40
C HIS A 69 11.63 -16.21 1.02
N MET A 70 10.90 -15.41 0.23
CA MET A 70 11.32 -14.95 -1.09
C MET A 70 12.07 -13.63 -0.99
N GLU A 71 12.93 -13.36 -1.98
CA GLU A 71 13.56 -12.05 -2.15
C GLU A 71 12.54 -10.96 -2.52
N ASP A 72 12.85 -9.70 -2.20
CA ASP A 72 11.90 -8.60 -2.34
C ASP A 72 11.37 -8.43 -3.77
N GLU A 73 12.23 -8.54 -4.78
CA GLU A 73 11.82 -8.42 -6.19
C GLU A 73 10.99 -9.64 -6.65
N GLU A 74 11.23 -10.83 -6.11
CA GLU A 74 10.40 -12.01 -6.38
C GLU A 74 8.99 -11.85 -5.81
N VAL A 75 8.88 -11.28 -4.59
CA VAL A 75 7.59 -10.94 -3.98
C VAL A 75 6.85 -9.91 -4.83
N ILE A 76 7.54 -8.86 -5.28
CA ILE A 76 6.96 -7.84 -6.15
C ILE A 76 6.48 -8.48 -7.46
N ALA A 77 7.31 -9.30 -8.11
CA ALA A 77 6.95 -9.98 -9.34
C ALA A 77 5.73 -10.88 -9.16
N SER A 78 5.69 -11.67 -8.08
CA SER A 78 4.55 -12.55 -7.76
C SER A 78 3.26 -11.76 -7.54
N LEU A 79 3.29 -10.69 -6.75
CA LEU A 79 2.10 -9.91 -6.43
C LEU A 79 1.59 -9.11 -7.63
N THR A 80 2.47 -8.59 -8.48
CA THR A 80 2.09 -7.79 -9.65
C THR A 80 1.48 -8.61 -10.79
N GLN A 81 1.53 -9.93 -10.77
CA GLN A 81 0.75 -10.78 -11.66
C GLN A 81 -0.76 -10.69 -11.39
N ILE A 82 -1.15 -10.27 -10.19
CA ILE A 82 -2.54 -10.19 -9.79
C ILE A 82 -3.15 -8.89 -10.32
N LYS A 83 -4.20 -9.01 -11.13
CA LYS A 83 -4.88 -7.85 -11.70
C LYS A 83 -5.39 -6.89 -10.63
N GLY A 84 -4.88 -5.66 -10.67
CA GLY A 84 -5.19 -4.61 -9.70
C GLY A 84 -4.12 -4.39 -8.63
N ILE A 85 -3.09 -5.23 -8.57
CA ILE A 85 -1.93 -5.02 -7.71
C ILE A 85 -0.77 -4.48 -8.55
N GLY A 86 -0.44 -3.21 -8.35
CA GLY A 86 0.72 -2.57 -8.94
C GLY A 86 1.96 -2.68 -8.04
N ARG A 87 3.13 -2.30 -8.57
CA ARG A 87 4.40 -2.30 -7.84
C ARG A 87 4.32 -1.55 -6.51
N TRP A 88 3.70 -0.37 -6.49
CA TRP A 88 3.51 0.39 -5.26
C TRP A 88 2.76 -0.40 -4.17
N THR A 89 1.70 -1.11 -4.54
CA THR A 89 0.94 -1.95 -3.60
C THR A 89 1.80 -3.11 -3.06
N ALA A 90 2.60 -3.74 -3.92
CA ALA A 90 3.52 -4.78 -3.52
C ALA A 90 4.63 -4.24 -2.58
N GLU A 91 5.20 -3.07 -2.86
CA GLU A 91 6.17 -2.40 -2.00
C GLU A 91 5.58 -2.06 -0.62
N VAL A 92 4.34 -1.55 -0.57
CA VAL A 92 3.64 -1.30 0.70
C VAL A 92 3.36 -2.60 1.48
N TYR A 93 3.07 -3.70 0.78
CA TYR A 93 2.94 -5.02 1.41
C TYR A 93 4.27 -5.49 2.03
N LEU A 94 5.38 -5.33 1.33
CA LEU A 94 6.73 -5.64 1.86
C LEU A 94 7.03 -4.84 3.13
N ILE A 95 6.71 -3.54 3.15
CA ILE A 95 6.90 -2.65 4.31
C ILE A 95 5.99 -3.04 5.47
N GLY A 96 4.70 -3.21 5.21
CA GLY A 96 3.67 -3.35 6.23
C GLY A 96 3.52 -4.76 6.77
N ALA A 97 3.44 -5.75 5.88
CA ALA A 97 3.15 -7.13 6.23
C ALA A 97 4.41 -7.98 6.42
N LEU A 98 5.43 -7.81 5.57
CA LEU A 98 6.68 -8.56 5.66
C LEU A 98 7.77 -7.84 6.47
N GLN A 99 7.56 -6.56 6.78
CA GLN A 99 8.47 -5.73 7.58
C GLN A 99 9.91 -5.68 7.04
N ARG A 100 10.03 -5.68 5.71
CA ARG A 100 11.33 -5.60 5.03
C ARG A 100 12.00 -4.25 5.34
N PRO A 101 13.31 -4.24 5.67
CA PRO A 101 13.98 -3.02 6.16
C PRO A 101 14.32 -2.03 5.05
N ASP A 102 14.49 -2.47 3.80
CA ASP A 102 15.11 -1.66 2.74
C ASP A 102 14.23 -1.46 1.50
N ILE A 103 12.93 -1.23 1.71
CA ILE A 103 11.98 -0.91 0.64
C ILE A 103 11.80 0.60 0.53
N TRP A 104 11.76 1.09 -0.73
CA TRP A 104 11.56 2.50 -1.04
C TRP A 104 10.54 2.68 -2.16
N PRO A 105 9.27 2.98 -1.85
CA PRO A 105 8.22 3.16 -2.85
C PRO A 105 8.35 4.53 -3.55
N ALA A 106 9.35 4.64 -4.41
CA ALA A 106 9.76 5.87 -5.07
C ALA A 106 8.67 6.54 -5.93
N ALA A 107 7.58 5.82 -6.26
CA ALA A 107 6.43 6.36 -7.00
C ALA A 107 5.29 6.83 -6.08
N ASP A 108 5.47 6.79 -4.76
CA ASP A 108 4.47 7.24 -3.79
C ASP A 108 4.43 8.77 -3.72
N VAL A 109 3.27 9.34 -4.02
CA VAL A 109 3.10 10.81 -4.07
C VAL A 109 3.28 11.45 -2.69
N ALA A 110 2.77 10.81 -1.63
CA ALA A 110 2.93 11.33 -0.27
C ALA A 110 4.40 11.31 0.16
N LEU A 111 5.13 10.26 -0.25
CA LEU A 111 6.57 10.17 -0.02
C LEU A 111 7.34 11.25 -0.79
N MET A 112 7.01 11.48 -2.07
CA MET A 112 7.62 12.53 -2.89
C MET A 112 7.40 13.92 -2.29
N GLU A 113 6.16 14.22 -1.86
CA GLU A 113 5.82 15.51 -1.23
C GLU A 113 6.51 15.67 0.13
N GLY A 114 6.55 14.61 0.93
CA GLY A 114 7.27 14.64 2.21
C GLY A 114 8.76 14.88 2.03
N ILE A 115 9.39 14.25 1.04
CA ILE A 115 10.81 14.48 0.71
C ILE A 115 11.03 15.89 0.17
N ARG A 116 10.13 16.40 -0.69
CA ARG A 116 10.18 17.78 -1.14
C ARG A 116 10.27 18.75 0.02
N ASP A 117 9.40 18.61 0.99
CA ASP A 117 9.31 19.47 2.15
C ASP A 117 10.53 19.33 3.08
N ILE A 118 10.89 18.09 3.45
CA ILE A 118 12.04 17.79 4.32
C ILE A 118 13.35 18.36 3.77
N LEU A 119 13.54 18.25 2.45
CA LEU A 119 14.78 18.71 1.79
C LEU A 119 14.66 20.14 1.22
N SER A 120 13.54 20.83 1.46
CA SER A 120 13.26 22.20 0.97
C SER A 120 13.47 22.34 -0.54
N LEU A 121 12.97 21.36 -1.31
CA LEU A 121 13.07 21.39 -2.77
C LEU A 121 11.93 22.26 -3.35
N ASP A 122 12.27 23.07 -4.37
CA ASP A 122 11.30 23.92 -5.07
C ASP A 122 10.28 23.12 -5.90
N TYR A 123 10.57 21.85 -6.19
CA TYR A 123 9.75 20.98 -7.01
C TYR A 123 9.60 19.58 -6.39
N ARG A 124 8.55 18.84 -6.82
CA ARG A 124 8.37 17.45 -6.46
C ARG A 124 9.38 16.58 -7.20
N PRO A 125 10.24 15.83 -6.48
CA PRO A 125 11.22 14.97 -7.13
C PRO A 125 10.56 13.88 -7.97
N SER A 126 11.12 13.57 -9.11
CA SER A 126 10.72 12.46 -9.96
C SER A 126 11.05 11.12 -9.30
N LYS A 127 10.43 10.04 -9.78
CA LYS A 127 10.74 8.68 -9.32
C LYS A 127 12.25 8.36 -9.40
N LYS A 128 12.93 8.82 -10.45
CA LYS A 128 14.38 8.60 -10.63
C LYS A 128 15.19 9.34 -9.55
N GLU A 129 14.84 10.57 -9.27
CA GLU A 129 15.49 11.37 -8.22
C GLU A 129 15.21 10.77 -6.83
N MET A 130 14.00 10.30 -6.57
CA MET A 130 13.67 9.62 -5.33
C MET A 130 14.56 8.40 -5.04
N PHE A 131 14.95 7.63 -6.06
CA PHE A 131 15.91 6.53 -5.88
C PHE A 131 17.32 7.05 -5.56
N LEU A 132 17.75 8.17 -6.14
CA LEU A 132 19.05 8.76 -5.86
C LEU A 132 19.11 9.35 -4.44
N LEU A 133 18.08 10.09 -4.04
CA LEU A 133 17.95 10.70 -2.72
C LEU A 133 17.92 9.65 -1.60
N ALA A 134 17.36 8.46 -1.86
CA ALA A 134 17.27 7.40 -0.87
C ALA A 134 18.53 6.53 -0.72
N ARG A 135 19.57 6.73 -1.55
CA ARG A 135 20.82 5.92 -1.48
C ARG A 135 21.50 5.96 -0.11
N PRO A 136 21.65 7.12 0.56
CA PRO A 136 22.33 7.19 1.86
C PRO A 136 21.60 6.43 2.98
N TRP A 137 20.31 6.12 2.80
CA TRP A 137 19.50 5.44 3.82
C TRP A 137 19.51 3.92 3.72
N ARG A 138 20.24 3.35 2.77
CA ARG A 138 20.46 1.90 2.70
C ARG A 138 21.27 1.42 3.90
N PRO A 139 20.96 0.25 4.46
CA PRO A 139 19.90 -0.71 4.08
C PRO A 139 18.58 -0.50 4.85
N TYR A 140 18.25 0.72 5.27
CA TYR A 140 17.12 1.03 6.14
C TYR A 140 16.10 2.00 5.52
N ARG A 141 15.93 1.97 4.20
CA ARG A 141 15.04 2.88 3.47
C ARG A 141 13.58 2.79 3.90
N THR A 142 13.12 1.65 4.42
CA THR A 142 11.77 1.51 4.99
C THR A 142 11.55 2.43 6.18
N PHE A 143 12.55 2.63 7.04
CA PHE A 143 12.44 3.57 8.17
C PHE A 143 12.34 5.01 7.68
N ALA A 144 13.18 5.39 6.71
CA ALA A 144 13.11 6.70 6.08
C ALA A 144 11.74 6.94 5.44
N ALA A 145 11.17 5.96 4.73
CA ALA A 145 9.84 6.05 4.15
C ALA A 145 8.75 6.25 5.23
N ARG A 146 8.80 5.50 6.33
CA ARG A 146 7.83 5.64 7.44
C ARG A 146 7.90 7.00 8.11
N LEU A 147 9.11 7.52 8.35
CA LEU A 147 9.31 8.87 8.91
C LEU A 147 8.81 9.94 7.96
N THR A 148 9.09 9.81 6.67
CA THR A 148 8.61 10.74 5.64
C THR A 148 7.08 10.74 5.54
N TRP A 149 6.42 9.57 5.59
CA TRP A 149 4.96 9.50 5.64
C TRP A 149 4.36 10.12 6.91
N LEU A 150 5.03 9.95 8.05
CA LEU A 150 4.61 10.61 9.29
C LEU A 150 4.70 12.13 9.17
N HIS A 151 5.82 12.64 8.64
CA HIS A 151 6.02 14.06 8.37
C HIS A 151 4.96 14.61 7.40
N TYR A 152 4.74 13.95 6.26
CA TYR A 152 3.71 14.33 5.28
C TYR A 152 2.32 14.43 5.92
N ARG A 153 1.96 13.49 6.77
CA ARG A 153 0.68 13.54 7.50
C ARG A 153 0.58 14.73 8.44
N GLN A 154 1.65 15.06 9.16
CA GLN A 154 1.68 16.24 10.02
C GLN A 154 1.57 17.54 9.22
N MET A 155 2.31 17.64 8.12
CA MET A 155 2.27 18.77 7.19
C MET A 155 0.85 18.99 6.62
N THR A 156 0.19 17.93 6.16
CA THR A 156 -1.16 18.02 5.59
C THR A 156 -2.22 18.35 6.64
N ASN A 157 -2.10 17.87 7.86
CA ASN A 157 -3.02 18.23 8.95
C ASN A 157 -2.88 19.71 9.35
N ARG A 158 -1.66 20.25 9.45
CA ARG A 158 -1.46 21.70 9.71
C ARG A 158 -2.11 22.56 8.64
N ASN A 159 -1.98 22.19 7.37
CA ASN A 159 -2.57 22.93 6.25
C ASN A 159 -4.11 22.82 6.19
N ALA A 160 -4.71 21.85 6.87
CA ALA A 160 -6.16 21.69 6.95
C ALA A 160 -6.78 22.49 8.12
N GLU A 161 -5.97 22.91 9.09
CA GLU A 161 -6.37 23.68 10.26
C GLU A 161 -6.11 25.20 10.08
N ALA A 162 -5.36 25.60 9.04
CA ALA A 162 -5.05 27.00 8.70
C ALA A 162 -6.02 27.56 7.64
#